data_261a14c3f8942778d7d59f2b8ce49394
#
_entry.id   261a14c3f8942778d7d59f2b8ce49394
#
_cell.length_a   1.000
_cell.length_b   1.000
_cell.length_c   1.000
_cell.angle_alpha   90.00
_cell.angle_beta   90.00
_cell.angle_gamma   90.00
#
_symmetry.space_group_name_H-M   'P 1'
#
loop_
_entity.id
_entity.type
_entity.pdbx_description
1 polymer ?
#
loop_
_entity_poly.entity_id
_entity_poly.type
_entity_poly.pdbx_seq_one_letter_code
_entity_poly.pdbx_strand_id
1 'polypeptide(L)'
;MITETEHASLPPGVEVITTLPEAAARIPAGAEARTIRVTLPPGDPGAPPHRHPGPLFGYVTQGEILFELEGQPPRILKAGDALFEPGGDVIHYQGANNLPDEQSQLVVTMFALPGTPVLTVVSAEELVERRHLRVTQPG
;
A
#
# COMPACT_ATOMS: atom_id res chain seq x y z
N MET A 1 12.61 3.57 15.85
CA MET A 1 13.30 4.46 14.90
C MET A 1 14.79 4.11 14.85
N ILE A 2 15.33 3.95 13.65
CA ILE A 2 16.75 3.64 13.46
C ILE A 2 17.54 4.94 13.59
N THR A 3 18.59 4.93 14.42
CA THR A 3 19.47 6.08 14.60
C THR A 3 20.51 6.15 13.47
N GLU A 4 21.15 7.31 13.32
CA GLU A 4 22.27 7.45 12.36
C GLU A 4 23.39 6.46 12.64
N THR A 5 23.65 6.16 13.93
CA THR A 5 24.69 5.19 14.32
C THR A 5 24.32 3.79 13.83
N GLU A 6 23.04 3.40 13.93
CA GLU A 6 22.58 2.11 13.43
C GLU A 6 22.70 2.03 11.91
N HIS A 7 22.34 3.12 11.19
CA HIS A 7 22.52 3.19 9.73
C HIS A 7 23.99 3.08 9.35
N ALA A 8 24.88 3.77 10.08
CA ALA A 8 26.32 3.75 9.81
C ALA A 8 26.94 2.37 10.00
N SER A 9 26.30 1.48 10.79
CA SER A 9 26.82 0.14 11.05
C SER A 9 26.36 -0.91 10.04
N LEU A 10 25.53 -0.55 9.06
CA LEU A 10 25.03 -1.49 8.06
C LEU A 10 26.13 -1.92 7.09
N PRO A 11 26.13 -3.21 6.67
CA PRO A 11 27.08 -3.69 5.65
C PRO A 11 26.89 -2.98 4.33
N PRO A 12 27.93 -2.97 3.45
CA PRO A 12 27.78 -2.46 2.09
C PRO A 12 26.64 -3.18 1.35
N GLY A 13 25.85 -2.41 0.63
CA GLY A 13 24.72 -2.93 -0.14
C GLY A 13 23.44 -3.17 0.66
N VAL A 14 23.47 -2.89 1.97
CA VAL A 14 22.28 -2.96 2.83
C VAL A 14 21.75 -1.55 3.06
N GLU A 15 20.48 -1.36 2.77
CA GLU A 15 19.82 -0.06 2.86
C GLU A 15 18.46 -0.23 3.55
N VAL A 16 18.12 0.69 4.45
CA VAL A 16 16.78 0.73 5.03
C VAL A 16 15.92 1.65 4.16
N ILE A 17 15.00 1.05 3.41
CA ILE A 17 14.14 1.80 2.48
C ILE A 17 13.13 2.64 3.25
N THR A 18 12.59 2.10 4.33
CA THR A 18 11.60 2.83 5.15
C THR A 18 11.58 2.27 6.57
N THR A 19 11.13 3.09 7.49
CA THR A 19 10.86 2.69 8.88
C THR A 19 9.46 3.17 9.22
N LEU A 20 8.61 2.26 9.71
CA LEU A 20 7.18 2.50 9.92
C LEU A 20 6.80 2.19 11.37
N PRO A 21 7.14 3.08 12.33
CA PRO A 21 6.82 2.81 13.74
C PRO A 21 5.32 2.71 13.98
N GLU A 22 4.51 3.43 13.22
CA GLU A 22 3.05 3.39 13.33
C GLU A 22 2.44 2.06 12.87
N ALA A 23 3.15 1.27 12.06
CA ALA A 23 2.64 -0.01 11.58
C ALA A 23 2.47 -1.01 12.72
N ALA A 24 3.39 -1.02 13.67
CA ALA A 24 3.35 -1.96 14.80
C ALA A 24 2.07 -1.82 15.63
N ALA A 25 1.60 -0.59 15.84
CA ALA A 25 0.39 -0.33 16.63
C ALA A 25 -0.88 -0.82 15.94
N ARG A 26 -0.84 -1.08 14.63
CA ARG A 26 -1.98 -1.52 13.84
C ARG A 26 -2.02 -3.03 13.62
N ILE A 27 -0.98 -3.75 14.00
CA ILE A 27 -0.94 -5.20 13.83
C ILE A 27 -1.80 -5.85 14.92
N PRO A 28 -2.88 -6.58 14.53
CA PRO A 28 -3.73 -7.21 15.53
C PRO A 28 -3.01 -8.36 16.24
N ALA A 29 -3.36 -8.59 17.50
CA ALA A 29 -2.84 -9.73 18.25
C ALA A 29 -3.23 -11.03 17.54
N GLY A 30 -2.27 -11.94 17.38
CA GLY A 30 -2.51 -13.20 16.67
C GLY A 30 -2.45 -13.10 15.15
N ALA A 31 -2.01 -11.96 14.62
CA ALA A 31 -1.86 -11.79 13.17
C ALA A 31 -0.81 -12.70 12.59
N GLU A 32 -1.03 -13.10 11.34
CA GLU A 32 -0.01 -13.74 10.51
C GLU A 32 0.48 -12.76 9.45
N ALA A 33 1.66 -12.98 8.93
CA ALA A 33 2.23 -12.20 7.84
C ALA A 33 1.97 -12.91 6.52
N ARG A 34 1.42 -12.18 5.53
CA ARG A 34 1.22 -12.68 4.17
C ARG A 34 1.98 -11.79 3.22
N THR A 35 2.89 -12.37 2.45
CA THR A 35 3.61 -11.62 1.43
C THR A 35 2.95 -11.88 0.08
N ILE A 36 2.58 -10.78 -0.59
CA ILE A 36 1.74 -10.80 -1.78
C ILE A 36 2.48 -10.09 -2.89
N ARG A 37 2.53 -10.72 -4.06
CA ARG A 37 3.02 -10.07 -5.28
C ARG A 37 1.81 -9.67 -6.12
N VAL A 38 1.75 -8.41 -6.49
CA VAL A 38 0.72 -7.89 -7.38
C VAL A 38 1.38 -7.55 -8.70
N THR A 39 0.91 -8.17 -9.78
CA THR A 39 1.40 -7.91 -11.13
C THR A 39 0.26 -7.32 -11.95
N LEU A 40 0.47 -6.12 -12.47
CA LEU A 40 -0.51 -5.38 -13.22
C LEU A 40 -0.10 -5.30 -14.69
N PRO A 41 -0.91 -5.87 -15.60
CA PRO A 41 -0.66 -5.72 -17.04
C PRO A 41 -0.65 -4.25 -17.48
N PRO A 42 -0.13 -3.94 -18.68
CA PRO A 42 -0.15 -2.57 -19.19
C PRO A 42 -1.54 -1.93 -19.07
N GLY A 43 -1.60 -0.73 -18.49
CA GLY A 43 -2.82 0.05 -18.38
C GLY A 43 -3.88 -0.49 -17.42
N ASP A 44 -3.58 -1.54 -16.65
CA ASP A 44 -4.55 -2.17 -15.75
C ASP A 44 -4.99 -1.20 -14.64
N PRO A 45 -6.31 -0.98 -14.45
CA PRO A 45 -6.78 -0.07 -13.40
C PRO A 45 -6.66 -0.64 -11.99
N GLY A 46 -6.29 -1.90 -11.84
CA GLY A 46 -6.22 -2.56 -10.54
C GLY A 46 -7.59 -2.90 -9.96
N ALA A 47 -7.61 -3.23 -8.68
CA ALA A 47 -8.85 -3.55 -7.98
C ALA A 47 -9.71 -2.30 -7.77
N PRO A 48 -11.04 -2.45 -7.69
CA PRO A 48 -11.90 -1.33 -7.30
C PRO A 48 -11.60 -0.88 -5.86
N PRO A 49 -12.11 0.27 -5.41
CA PRO A 49 -11.89 0.73 -4.04
C PRO A 49 -12.22 -0.35 -3.01
N HIS A 50 -11.30 -0.55 -2.07
CA HIS A 50 -11.38 -1.66 -1.12
C HIS A 50 -10.68 -1.34 0.19
N ARG A 51 -10.87 -2.22 1.18
CA ARG A 51 -10.16 -2.21 2.44
C ARG A 51 -9.35 -3.46 2.62
N HIS A 52 -8.26 -3.35 3.37
CA HIS A 52 -7.48 -4.49 3.81
C HIS A 52 -7.75 -4.75 5.30
N PRO A 53 -7.72 -6.01 5.75
CA PRO A 53 -8.05 -6.36 7.15
C PRO A 53 -6.97 -6.00 8.16
N GLY A 54 -5.82 -5.51 7.71
CA GLY A 54 -4.73 -5.09 8.59
C GLY A 54 -3.70 -4.27 7.83
N PRO A 55 -2.66 -3.79 8.52
CA PRO A 55 -1.66 -2.96 7.88
C PRO A 55 -0.83 -3.76 6.89
N LEU A 56 -0.43 -3.10 5.81
CA LEU A 56 0.50 -3.69 4.86
C LEU A 56 1.54 -2.67 4.43
N PHE A 57 2.70 -3.18 4.06
CA PHE A 57 3.79 -2.36 3.57
C PHE A 57 4.61 -3.16 2.56
N GLY A 58 5.34 -2.45 1.76
CA GLY A 58 6.17 -3.07 0.74
C GLY A 58 6.77 -2.04 -0.16
N TYR A 59 7.06 -2.44 -1.38
CA TYR A 59 7.63 -1.51 -2.35
C TYR A 59 7.34 -1.96 -3.78
N VAL A 60 7.48 -1.00 -4.69
CA VAL A 60 7.31 -1.23 -6.13
C VAL A 60 8.60 -1.87 -6.67
N THR A 61 8.47 -3.01 -7.34
CA THR A 61 9.61 -3.74 -7.91
C THR A 61 9.81 -3.42 -9.39
N GLN A 62 8.76 -2.97 -10.07
CA GLN A 62 8.79 -2.72 -11.50
C GLN A 62 7.74 -1.69 -11.88
N GLY A 63 8.07 -0.77 -12.77
CA GLY A 63 7.12 0.15 -13.36
C GLY A 63 6.69 1.29 -12.46
N GLU A 64 5.42 1.70 -12.59
CA GLU A 64 4.84 2.82 -11.85
C GLU A 64 3.42 2.50 -11.42
N ILE A 65 3.10 2.82 -10.19
CA ILE A 65 1.77 2.60 -9.60
C ILE A 65 1.13 3.94 -9.28
N LEU A 66 -0.09 4.17 -9.77
CA LEU A 66 -0.92 5.28 -9.31
C LEU A 66 -1.61 4.82 -8.02
N PHE A 67 -1.24 5.44 -6.91
CA PHE A 67 -1.59 4.99 -5.57
C PHE A 67 -2.39 6.06 -4.84
N GLU A 68 -3.54 5.68 -4.30
CA GLU A 68 -4.39 6.61 -3.55
C GLU A 68 -5.04 5.95 -2.36
N LEU A 69 -4.83 6.54 -1.17
CA LEU A 69 -5.51 6.17 0.06
C LEU A 69 -6.47 7.28 0.47
N GLU A 70 -7.57 6.92 1.12
CA GLU A 70 -8.48 7.88 1.73
C GLU A 70 -7.72 8.83 2.66
N GLY A 71 -7.98 10.11 2.53
CA GLY A 71 -7.33 11.14 3.34
C GLY A 71 -5.99 11.63 2.81
N GLN A 72 -5.49 11.07 1.70
CA GLN A 72 -4.23 11.48 1.09
C GLN A 72 -4.44 11.73 -0.41
N PRO A 73 -3.70 12.69 -1.01
CA PRO A 73 -3.79 12.89 -2.45
C PRO A 73 -3.21 11.68 -3.21
N PRO A 74 -3.72 11.40 -4.41
CA PRO A 74 -3.10 10.40 -5.27
C PRO A 74 -1.63 10.74 -5.55
N ARG A 75 -0.81 9.71 -5.65
CA ARG A 75 0.62 9.86 -5.95
C ARG A 75 1.09 8.72 -6.85
N ILE A 76 2.19 8.95 -7.53
CA ILE A 76 2.81 7.94 -8.38
C ILE A 76 4.00 7.36 -7.64
N LEU A 77 3.98 6.04 -7.47
CA LEU A 77 5.09 5.29 -6.89
C LEU A 77 5.85 4.61 -8.02
N LYS A 78 7.17 4.75 -8.00
CA LYS A 78 8.06 4.16 -9.01
C LYS A 78 8.83 3.00 -8.41
N ALA A 79 9.43 2.19 -9.27
CA ALA A 79 10.27 1.08 -8.82
C ALA A 79 11.29 1.57 -7.77
N GLY A 80 11.35 0.89 -6.63
CA GLY A 80 12.17 1.29 -5.49
C GLY A 80 11.47 2.12 -4.44
N ASP A 81 10.29 2.68 -4.72
CA ASP A 81 9.51 3.44 -3.73
C ASP A 81 8.77 2.51 -2.79
N ALA A 82 8.82 2.85 -1.50
CA ALA A 82 8.08 2.12 -0.48
C ALA A 82 6.63 2.61 -0.41
N LEU A 83 5.76 1.74 0.10
CA LEU A 83 4.38 2.09 0.36
C LEU A 83 3.94 1.52 1.71
N PHE A 84 2.95 2.18 2.31
CA PHE A 84 2.30 1.74 3.53
C PHE A 84 0.80 2.00 3.43
N GLU A 85 0.02 1.00 3.82
CA GLU A 85 -1.43 1.12 3.97
C GLU A 85 -1.81 0.74 5.40
N PRO A 86 -2.52 1.63 6.11
CA PRO A 86 -2.92 1.32 7.48
C PRO A 86 -3.86 0.12 7.60
N GLY A 87 -4.64 -0.15 6.56
CA GLY A 87 -5.69 -1.17 6.61
C GLY A 87 -6.87 -0.74 7.47
N GLY A 88 -7.66 -1.70 7.93
CA GLY A 88 -8.82 -1.44 8.75
C GLY A 88 -9.86 -0.60 8.01
N ASP A 89 -10.23 0.55 8.56
CA ASP A 89 -11.28 1.41 8.00
C ASP A 89 -10.85 2.25 6.80
N VAL A 90 -9.56 2.38 6.55
CA VAL A 90 -9.03 3.24 5.48
C VAL A 90 -9.29 2.63 4.11
N ILE A 91 -9.94 3.38 3.23
CA ILE A 91 -10.22 2.92 1.87
C ILE A 91 -9.00 3.13 0.97
N HIS A 92 -8.60 2.07 0.27
CA HIS A 92 -7.61 2.13 -0.79
C HIS A 92 -8.35 2.38 -2.11
N TYR A 93 -8.27 3.61 -2.61
CA TYR A 93 -9.03 4.02 -3.79
C TYR A 93 -8.41 3.56 -5.10
N GLN A 94 -7.11 3.67 -5.24
CA GLN A 94 -6.42 3.32 -6.48
C GLN A 94 -5.09 2.61 -6.20
N GLY A 95 -4.87 1.53 -6.93
CA GLY A 95 -3.59 0.84 -7.02
C GLY A 95 -3.43 0.41 -8.47
N ALA A 96 -3.39 1.37 -9.39
CA ALA A 96 -3.44 1.15 -10.83
C ALA A 96 -2.03 1.13 -11.44
N ASN A 97 -1.90 0.44 -12.57
CA ASN A 97 -0.68 0.56 -13.38
C ASN A 97 -0.71 1.90 -14.11
N ASN A 98 0.22 2.78 -13.77
CA ASN A 98 0.31 4.10 -14.39
C ASN A 98 0.95 4.09 -15.79
N LEU A 99 1.43 2.93 -16.23
CA LEU A 99 2.08 2.79 -17.54
C LEU A 99 1.13 2.12 -18.52
N PRO A 100 0.88 2.76 -19.69
CA PRO A 100 -0.05 2.20 -20.68
C PRO A 100 0.52 1.02 -21.46
N ASP A 101 1.85 0.93 -21.58
CA ASP A 101 2.52 -0.02 -22.46
C ASP A 101 3.41 -1.03 -21.76
N GLU A 102 3.57 -0.92 -20.46
CA GLU A 102 4.46 -1.78 -19.68
C GLU A 102 3.78 -2.33 -18.44
N GLN A 103 4.24 -3.50 -18.00
CA GLN A 103 3.82 -4.11 -16.76
C GLN A 103 4.35 -3.36 -15.56
N SER A 104 3.57 -3.30 -14.49
CA SER A 104 4.05 -2.84 -13.17
C SER A 104 3.85 -3.94 -12.16
N GLN A 105 4.70 -3.94 -11.12
CA GLN A 105 4.67 -4.96 -10.09
C GLN A 105 5.05 -4.38 -8.74
N LEU A 106 4.39 -4.84 -7.70
CA LEU A 106 4.75 -4.50 -6.32
C LEU A 106 4.69 -5.74 -5.44
N VAL A 107 5.44 -5.71 -4.35
CA VAL A 107 5.44 -6.76 -3.34
C VAL A 107 5.12 -6.12 -2.00
N VAL A 108 4.12 -6.66 -1.31
CA VAL A 108 3.68 -6.16 -0.01
C VAL A 108 3.59 -7.30 0.99
N THR A 109 3.77 -6.97 2.26
CA THR A 109 3.49 -7.89 3.37
C THR A 109 2.37 -7.30 4.20
N MET A 110 1.31 -8.09 4.39
CA MET A 110 0.14 -7.73 5.16
C MET A 110 0.09 -8.52 6.46
N PHE A 111 -0.24 -7.83 7.56
CA PHE A 111 -0.44 -8.47 8.86
C PHE A 111 -1.94 -8.46 9.20
N ALA A 112 -2.54 -9.63 9.24
CA ALA A 112 -3.97 -9.77 9.49
C ALA A 112 -4.26 -11.10 10.19
N LEU A 113 -5.43 -11.21 10.81
CA LEU A 113 -5.85 -12.44 11.47
C LEU A 113 -6.04 -13.57 10.45
N PRO A 114 -5.69 -14.82 10.82
CA PRO A 114 -5.92 -15.97 9.96
C PRO A 114 -7.37 -16.05 9.48
N GLY A 115 -7.56 -16.45 8.22
CA GLY A 115 -8.89 -16.62 7.63
C GLY A 115 -9.55 -15.34 7.11
N THR A 116 -8.94 -14.17 7.31
CA THR A 116 -9.47 -12.93 6.75
C THR A 116 -9.12 -12.81 5.25
N PRO A 117 -10.00 -12.22 4.42
CA PRO A 117 -9.69 -12.02 3.00
C PRO A 117 -8.59 -10.97 2.83
N VAL A 118 -7.88 -11.04 1.71
CA VAL A 118 -6.82 -10.05 1.39
C VAL A 118 -7.39 -8.65 1.28
N LEU A 119 -8.58 -8.54 0.70
CA LEU A 119 -9.28 -7.26 0.57
C LEU A 119 -10.78 -7.47 0.58
N THR A 120 -11.52 -6.40 0.88
CA THR A 120 -12.97 -6.35 0.80
C THR A 120 -13.38 -5.14 0.00
N VAL A 121 -14.11 -5.36 -1.10
CA VAL A 121 -14.57 -4.27 -1.98
C VAL A 121 -15.59 -3.41 -1.25
N VAL A 122 -15.43 -2.09 -1.37
CA VAL A 122 -16.35 -1.11 -0.76
C VAL A 122 -17.58 -0.93 -1.66
N SER A 123 -18.76 -0.89 -1.05
CA SER A 123 -20.00 -0.70 -1.81
C SER A 123 -20.10 0.69 -2.42
N ALA A 124 -20.86 0.80 -3.52
CA ALA A 124 -21.12 2.08 -4.15
C ALA A 124 -21.76 3.08 -3.18
N GLU A 125 -22.67 2.61 -2.33
CA GLU A 125 -23.34 3.44 -1.30
C GLU A 125 -22.34 4.02 -0.32
N GLU A 126 -21.43 3.19 0.18
CA GLU A 126 -20.42 3.63 1.14
C GLU A 126 -19.42 4.60 0.50
N LEU A 127 -19.08 4.40 -0.78
CA LEU A 127 -18.23 5.34 -1.50
C LEU A 127 -18.85 6.73 -1.58
N VAL A 128 -20.17 6.80 -1.78
CA VAL A 128 -20.89 8.08 -1.77
C VAL A 128 -20.85 8.73 -0.39
N GLU A 129 -21.10 7.96 0.67
CA GLU A 129 -21.11 8.45 2.04
C GLU A 129 -19.73 8.96 2.47
N ARG A 130 -18.67 8.31 2.01
CA ARG A 130 -17.29 8.60 2.41
C ARG A 130 -16.55 9.55 1.47
N ARG A 131 -17.16 9.97 0.37
CA ARG A 131 -16.46 10.79 -0.64
C ARG A 131 -15.87 12.09 -0.09
N HIS A 132 -16.45 12.65 0.97
CA HIS A 132 -15.95 13.87 1.61
C HIS A 132 -14.60 13.69 2.28
N LEU A 133 -14.20 12.43 2.54
CA LEU A 133 -12.89 12.09 3.11
C LEU A 133 -11.83 11.87 2.05
N ARG A 134 -12.25 11.80 0.78
CA ARG A 134 -11.33 11.63 -0.33
C ARG A 134 -10.75 12.99 -0.71
N VAL A 135 -9.41 13.06 -0.80
CA VAL A 135 -8.74 14.32 -1.13
C VAL A 135 -8.93 14.61 -2.61
N THR A 136 -9.49 15.81 -2.89
CA THR A 136 -9.65 16.25 -4.27
C THR A 136 -8.30 16.72 -4.79
N GLN A 137 -7.93 16.31 -6.00
CA GLN A 137 -6.72 16.80 -6.62
C GLN A 137 -6.82 18.29 -6.89
N PRO A 138 -5.73 19.05 -6.70
CA PRO A 138 -5.69 20.43 -7.17
C PRO A 138 -5.88 20.42 -8.69
N GLY A 139 -6.79 21.24 -9.15
CA GLY A 139 -7.13 21.34 -10.56
C GLY A 139 -5.99 21.86 -11.42
#